data_b5a01f4d5df9e2a09c8a2b91c7018fea
#
_entry.id   b5a01f4d5df9e2a09c8a2b91c7018fea
#
_cell.length_a   1.000
_cell.length_b   1.000
_cell.length_c   1.000
_cell.angle_alpha   90.00
_cell.angle_beta   90.00
_cell.angle_gamma   90.00
#
_symmetry.space_group_name_H-M   'P 1'
#
loop_
_entity.id
_entity.type
_entity.pdbx_description
1 polymer ?
#
loop_
_entity_poly.entity_id
_entity_poly.type
_entity_poly.pdbx_seq_one_letter_code
_entity_poly.pdbx_strand_id
1 'polypeptide(L)'
;MHLKPSENTKLYGMNMFFNEISNLYNENKMPTKILLSGKKGLGKSTLAYHIINSILSTDEEFKYDSNNFFINENNRSFKLLQSNSHPNFYLIDLLSDKKNIDINQIRAMITYTNKSTFNNMARFILIDNIENLNKNSVNALLKVIEEPNENIFFILINNSERNILPTLRSRCLTFKIHLTVLSRIYKSS
;
A
#
# COMPACT_ATOMS: atom_id res chain seq x y z
N MET A 1 2.11 23.08 -3.87
CA MET A 1 1.75 21.95 -4.74
C MET A 1 1.74 20.69 -3.88
N HIS A 2 0.62 19.98 -3.72
CA HIS A 2 0.61 18.75 -2.93
C HIS A 2 1.12 17.61 -3.82
N LEU A 3 2.30 17.06 -3.49
CA LEU A 3 2.82 15.87 -4.16
C LEU A 3 1.87 14.68 -3.94
N LYS A 4 1.70 13.85 -4.97
CA LYS A 4 1.00 12.58 -4.82
C LYS A 4 1.79 11.64 -3.89
N PRO A 5 1.15 10.71 -3.17
CA PRO A 5 1.85 9.75 -2.33
C PRO A 5 2.97 8.98 -3.06
N SER A 6 2.75 8.65 -4.34
CA SER A 6 3.72 7.96 -5.21
C SER A 6 4.91 8.83 -5.65
N GLU A 7 4.85 10.15 -5.44
CA GLU A 7 5.90 11.09 -5.85
C GLU A 7 6.82 11.48 -4.68
N ASN A 8 6.46 11.09 -3.45
CA ASN A 8 7.26 11.41 -2.27
C ASN A 8 8.50 10.51 -2.19
N THR A 9 9.67 11.11 -2.28
CA THR A 9 10.96 10.41 -2.16
C THR A 9 11.41 10.24 -0.72
N LYS A 10 10.83 10.97 0.24
CA LYS A 10 11.21 10.93 1.65
C LYS A 10 10.03 10.54 2.54
N LEU A 11 10.25 9.59 3.43
CA LEU A 11 9.26 9.18 4.43
C LEU A 11 9.51 9.94 5.73
N TYR A 12 8.50 10.65 6.23
CA TYR A 12 8.58 11.41 7.48
C TYR A 12 7.63 10.84 8.54
N GLY A 13 8.17 10.64 9.75
CA GLY A 13 7.37 10.29 10.94
C GLY A 13 6.74 8.92 10.94
N MET A 14 7.09 8.04 9.97
CA MET A 14 6.55 6.69 9.82
C MET A 14 7.61 5.59 9.97
N ASN A 15 8.80 5.95 10.42
CA ASN A 15 9.98 5.07 10.47
C ASN A 15 9.69 3.79 11.27
N MET A 16 8.98 3.91 12.39
CA MET A 16 8.62 2.76 13.22
C MET A 16 7.74 1.76 12.47
N PHE A 17 6.68 2.24 11.82
CA PHE A 17 5.78 1.38 11.03
C PHE A 17 6.47 0.78 9.81
N PHE A 18 7.32 1.57 9.13
CA PHE A 18 8.13 1.08 8.02
C PHE A 18 9.04 -0.07 8.47
N ASN A 19 9.81 0.12 9.54
CA ASN A 19 10.72 -0.89 10.05
C ASN A 19 9.98 -2.15 10.51
N GLU A 20 8.86 -2.01 11.21
CA GLU A 20 8.06 -3.14 11.67
C GLU A 20 7.56 -3.99 10.49
N ILE A 21 6.97 -3.37 9.47
CA ILE A 21 6.44 -4.09 8.31
C ILE A 21 7.58 -4.67 7.45
N SER A 22 8.67 -3.93 7.25
CA SER A 22 9.82 -4.39 6.48
C SER A 22 10.52 -5.57 7.17
N ASN A 23 10.64 -5.56 8.49
CA ASN A 23 11.19 -6.68 9.25
C ASN A 23 10.32 -7.94 9.11
N LEU A 24 8.99 -7.80 9.18
CA LEU A 24 8.08 -8.92 8.93
C LEU A 24 8.31 -9.53 7.53
N TYR A 25 8.54 -8.70 6.52
CA TYR A 25 8.83 -9.19 5.17
C TYR A 25 10.18 -9.93 5.11
N ASN A 26 11.24 -9.33 5.64
CA ASN A 26 12.59 -9.89 5.63
C ASN A 26 12.68 -11.22 6.41
N GLU A 27 11.84 -11.40 7.43
CA GLU A 27 11.73 -12.63 8.21
C GLU A 27 10.77 -13.66 7.59
N ASN A 28 10.22 -13.41 6.40
CA ASN A 28 9.18 -14.22 5.75
C ASN A 28 7.92 -14.42 6.63
N LYS A 29 7.61 -13.44 7.47
CA LYS A 29 6.45 -13.43 8.38
C LYS A 29 5.40 -12.38 8.02
N MET A 30 5.60 -11.65 6.93
CA MET A 30 4.66 -10.62 6.50
C MET A 30 3.32 -11.27 6.13
N PRO A 31 2.22 -10.89 6.79
CA PRO A 31 0.91 -11.36 6.38
C PRO A 31 0.57 -10.89 4.98
N THR A 32 -0.11 -11.75 4.22
CA THR A 32 -0.55 -11.41 2.85
C THR A 32 -1.57 -10.27 2.82
N LYS A 33 -2.10 -9.85 3.97
CA LYS A 33 -3.15 -8.83 4.11
C LYS A 33 -2.83 -7.89 5.25
N ILE A 34 -2.48 -6.64 4.90
CA ILE A 34 -2.20 -5.55 5.85
C ILE A 34 -3.24 -4.45 5.67
N LEU A 35 -3.72 -3.91 6.79
CA LEU A 35 -4.61 -2.77 6.85
C LEU A 35 -3.94 -1.60 7.56
N LEU A 36 -3.67 -0.52 6.84
CA LEU A 36 -3.21 0.75 7.40
C LEU A 36 -4.42 1.62 7.71
N SER A 37 -4.73 1.83 8.97
CA SER A 37 -5.92 2.57 9.42
C SER A 37 -5.55 3.81 10.22
N GLY A 38 -6.23 4.94 9.96
CA GLY A 38 -6.02 6.21 10.66
C GLY A 38 -6.58 7.38 9.90
N LYS A 39 -6.51 8.59 10.48
CA LYS A 39 -7.04 9.82 9.86
C LYS A 39 -6.45 10.06 8.46
N LYS A 40 -7.25 10.67 7.58
CA LYS A 40 -6.78 11.14 6.27
C LYS A 40 -5.61 12.12 6.43
N GLY A 41 -4.64 12.08 5.53
CA GLY A 41 -3.49 12.99 5.54
C GLY A 41 -2.35 12.60 6.47
N LEU A 42 -2.40 11.43 7.14
CA LEU A 42 -1.31 10.94 8.00
C LEU A 42 -0.12 10.33 7.24
N GLY A 43 -0.18 10.23 5.90
CA GLY A 43 0.92 9.66 5.11
C GLY A 43 0.85 8.14 4.92
N LYS A 44 -0.32 7.50 5.17
CA LYS A 44 -0.48 6.04 5.02
C LYS A 44 -0.16 5.55 3.62
N SER A 45 -0.64 6.25 2.59
CA SER A 45 -0.37 5.91 1.20
C SER A 45 1.12 6.08 0.88
N THR A 46 1.76 7.15 1.36
CA THR A 46 3.22 7.34 1.23
C THR A 46 3.98 6.19 1.91
N LEU A 47 3.60 5.80 3.14
CA LEU A 47 4.18 4.65 3.82
C LEU A 47 4.06 3.37 2.97
N ALA A 48 2.88 3.10 2.41
CA ALA A 48 2.66 1.94 1.55
C ALA A 48 3.58 1.95 0.32
N TYR A 49 3.70 3.09 -0.38
CA TYR A 49 4.61 3.23 -1.53
C TYR A 49 6.08 3.01 -1.14
N HIS A 50 6.51 3.51 0.02
CA HIS A 50 7.89 3.30 0.50
C HIS A 50 8.17 1.83 0.84
N ILE A 51 7.23 1.14 1.51
CA ILE A 51 7.34 -0.30 1.79
C ILE A 51 7.42 -1.10 0.48
N ILE A 52 6.49 -0.85 -0.45
CA ILE A 52 6.45 -1.55 -1.75
C ILE A 52 7.74 -1.29 -2.53
N ASN A 53 8.19 -0.04 -2.59
CA ASN A 53 9.44 0.31 -3.28
C ASN A 53 10.65 -0.40 -2.65
N SER A 54 10.76 -0.42 -1.33
CA SER A 54 11.88 -1.05 -0.64
C SER A 54 12.02 -2.53 -0.98
N ILE A 55 10.89 -3.21 -1.18
CA ILE A 55 10.87 -4.64 -1.53
C ILE A 55 11.13 -4.84 -3.02
N LEU A 56 10.47 -4.07 -3.87
CA LEU A 56 10.56 -4.25 -5.33
C LEU A 56 11.90 -3.78 -5.91
N SER A 57 12.62 -2.88 -5.22
CA SER A 57 13.92 -2.35 -5.67
C SER A 57 15.14 -3.03 -5.04
N THR A 58 14.95 -4.15 -4.33
CA THR A 58 16.04 -4.82 -3.57
C THR A 58 17.28 -5.12 -4.44
N ASP A 59 17.06 -5.54 -5.68
CA ASP A 59 18.13 -5.91 -6.62
C ASP A 59 18.50 -4.78 -7.59
N GLU A 60 18.01 -3.56 -7.35
CA GLU A 60 18.32 -2.41 -8.21
C GLU A 60 19.61 -1.70 -7.77
N GLU A 61 20.29 -1.06 -8.72
CA GLU A 61 21.48 -0.22 -8.47
C GLU A 61 21.14 0.92 -7.48
N PHE A 62 20.02 1.61 -7.71
CA PHE A 62 19.51 2.67 -6.84
C PHE A 62 18.38 2.14 -5.95
N LYS A 63 18.68 1.12 -5.14
CA LYS A 63 17.71 0.55 -4.21
C LYS A 63 17.26 1.54 -3.15
N TYR A 64 16.19 1.20 -2.44
CA TYR A 64 15.68 1.99 -1.33
C TYR A 64 16.73 2.17 -0.21
N ASP A 65 16.91 3.39 0.28
CA ASP A 65 17.77 3.68 1.42
C ASP A 65 16.98 3.55 2.73
N SER A 66 17.08 2.38 3.36
CA SER A 66 16.37 2.08 4.60
C SER A 66 16.91 2.85 5.82
N ASN A 67 18.16 3.32 5.78
CA ASN A 67 18.76 4.09 6.87
C ASN A 67 18.20 5.52 6.89
N ASN A 68 18.00 6.10 5.73
CA ASN A 68 17.52 7.46 5.57
C ASN A 68 16.03 7.53 5.20
N PHE A 69 15.35 6.40 5.02
CA PHE A 69 13.96 6.32 4.55
C PHE A 69 13.74 7.13 3.29
N PHE A 70 14.60 6.90 2.30
CA PHE A 70 14.70 7.72 1.10
C PHE A 70 14.71 6.85 -0.16
N ILE A 71 14.04 7.36 -1.20
CA ILE A 71 14.01 6.79 -2.54
C ILE A 71 14.82 7.68 -3.47
N ASN A 72 15.85 7.13 -4.12
CA ASN A 72 16.59 7.86 -5.15
C ASN A 72 15.70 8.07 -6.38
N GLU A 73 15.74 9.25 -6.97
CA GLU A 73 14.96 9.58 -8.18
C GLU A 73 15.32 8.72 -9.40
N ASN A 74 16.52 8.12 -9.41
CA ASN A 74 16.96 7.17 -10.44
C ASN A 74 16.50 5.73 -10.17
N ASN A 75 15.86 5.45 -9.02
CA ASN A 75 15.29 4.14 -8.73
C ASN A 75 14.24 3.76 -9.79
N ARG A 76 14.43 2.61 -10.42
CA ARG A 76 13.59 2.14 -11.54
C ARG A 76 12.16 1.83 -11.06
N SER A 77 12.04 1.08 -9.97
CA SER A 77 10.74 0.73 -9.38
C SER A 77 9.95 1.99 -8.99
N PHE A 78 10.62 3.03 -8.48
CA PHE A 78 9.97 4.30 -8.16
C PHE A 78 9.30 4.94 -9.38
N LYS A 79 10.03 5.04 -10.49
CA LYS A 79 9.49 5.59 -11.76
C LYS A 79 8.29 4.78 -12.27
N LEU A 80 8.38 3.45 -12.18
CA LEU A 80 7.31 2.54 -12.60
C LEU A 80 6.09 2.59 -11.66
N LEU A 81 6.30 2.76 -10.35
CA LEU A 81 5.21 2.94 -9.37
C LEU A 81 4.48 4.26 -9.59
N GLN A 82 5.22 5.36 -9.85
CA GLN A 82 4.62 6.67 -10.16
C GLN A 82 3.69 6.62 -11.38
N SER A 83 4.09 5.90 -12.42
CA SER A 83 3.31 5.76 -13.66
C SER A 83 2.29 4.61 -13.62
N ASN A 84 2.12 3.92 -12.49
CA ASN A 84 1.28 2.73 -12.33
C ASN A 84 1.55 1.64 -13.39
N SER A 85 2.82 1.50 -13.84
CA SER A 85 3.23 0.56 -14.87
C SER A 85 4.17 -0.55 -14.36
N HIS A 86 4.41 -0.62 -13.04
CA HIS A 86 5.25 -1.67 -12.47
C HIS A 86 4.57 -3.05 -12.59
N PRO A 87 5.25 -4.09 -13.17
CA PRO A 87 4.62 -5.39 -13.45
C PRO A 87 4.13 -6.11 -12.19
N ASN A 88 4.77 -5.87 -11.04
CA ASN A 88 4.42 -6.49 -9.76
C ASN A 88 3.63 -5.54 -8.83
N PHE A 89 2.95 -4.55 -9.37
CA PHE A 89 2.15 -3.61 -8.61
C PHE A 89 0.82 -3.33 -9.29
N TYR A 90 -0.24 -3.25 -8.50
CA TYR A 90 -1.57 -2.85 -8.94
C TYR A 90 -2.19 -1.90 -7.94
N LEU A 91 -2.65 -0.74 -8.43
CA LEU A 91 -3.34 0.26 -7.61
C LEU A 91 -4.84 0.22 -7.86
N ILE A 92 -5.62 0.21 -6.79
CA ILE A 92 -7.03 0.57 -6.79
C ILE A 92 -7.19 1.80 -5.92
N ASP A 93 -7.79 2.84 -6.48
CA ASP A 93 -8.11 4.07 -5.77
C ASP A 93 -9.42 4.65 -6.30
N LEU A 94 -9.93 5.63 -5.56
CA LEU A 94 -11.10 6.38 -5.96
C LEU A 94 -10.78 7.23 -7.20
N LEU A 95 -11.51 7.02 -8.27
CA LEU A 95 -11.39 7.83 -9.48
C LEU A 95 -11.92 9.24 -9.22
N SER A 96 -11.30 10.24 -9.86
CA SER A 96 -11.56 11.67 -9.60
C SER A 96 -13.02 12.10 -9.78
N ASP A 97 -13.75 11.41 -10.66
CA ASP A 97 -15.16 11.66 -10.99
C ASP A 97 -16.13 10.72 -10.26
N LYS A 98 -15.64 9.82 -9.42
CA LYS A 98 -16.43 8.81 -8.71
C LYS A 98 -16.46 9.03 -7.22
N LYS A 99 -17.57 8.65 -6.60
CA LYS A 99 -17.74 8.64 -5.12
C LYS A 99 -17.43 7.29 -4.49
N ASN A 100 -17.39 6.23 -5.31
CA ASN A 100 -17.18 4.87 -4.85
C ASN A 100 -16.19 4.13 -5.76
N ILE A 101 -15.47 3.20 -5.18
CA ILE A 101 -14.71 2.17 -5.89
C ILE A 101 -15.71 1.09 -6.33
N ASP A 102 -15.87 0.90 -7.62
CA ASP A 102 -16.85 -0.02 -8.16
C ASP A 102 -16.30 -1.44 -8.34
N ILE A 103 -17.22 -2.39 -8.61
CA ILE A 103 -16.87 -3.80 -8.74
C ILE A 103 -15.97 -4.08 -9.96
N ASN A 104 -16.00 -3.23 -11.00
CA ASN A 104 -15.19 -3.46 -12.19
C ASN A 104 -13.70 -3.22 -11.91
N GLN A 105 -13.37 -2.27 -11.01
CA GLN A 105 -12.00 -2.09 -10.55
C GLN A 105 -11.49 -3.34 -9.80
N ILE A 106 -12.34 -3.95 -8.97
CA ILE A 106 -12.00 -5.20 -8.26
C ILE A 106 -11.86 -6.36 -9.24
N ARG A 107 -12.76 -6.49 -10.22
CA ARG A 107 -12.68 -7.54 -11.27
C ARG A 107 -11.40 -7.41 -12.11
N ALA A 108 -11.03 -6.20 -12.49
CA ALA A 108 -9.77 -5.95 -13.21
C ALA A 108 -8.54 -6.36 -12.38
N MET A 109 -8.54 -6.06 -11.10
CA MET A 109 -7.51 -6.51 -10.15
C MET A 109 -7.47 -8.05 -10.07
N ILE A 110 -8.61 -8.73 -9.97
CA ILE A 110 -8.68 -10.20 -9.96
C ILE A 110 -8.06 -10.78 -11.24
N THR A 111 -8.38 -10.19 -12.40
CA THR A 111 -7.78 -10.60 -13.67
C THR A 111 -6.26 -10.43 -13.66
N TYR A 112 -5.75 -9.34 -13.05
CA TYR A 112 -4.32 -9.12 -12.88
C TYR A 112 -3.69 -10.15 -11.93
N THR A 113 -4.32 -10.49 -10.81
CA THR A 113 -3.78 -11.46 -9.83
C THR A 113 -3.71 -12.88 -10.39
N ASN A 114 -4.57 -13.23 -11.35
CA ASN A 114 -4.61 -14.54 -11.99
C ASN A 114 -3.59 -14.70 -13.14
N LYS A 115 -2.91 -13.63 -13.55
CA LYS A 115 -1.83 -13.75 -14.54
C LYS A 115 -0.60 -14.36 -13.90
N SER A 116 0.07 -15.26 -14.61
CA SER A 116 1.37 -15.80 -14.19
C SER A 116 2.40 -14.67 -13.99
N THR A 117 3.25 -14.80 -12.98
CA THR A 117 4.39 -13.89 -12.77
C THR A 117 5.54 -14.29 -13.68
N PHE A 118 6.15 -13.30 -14.34
CA PHE A 118 7.38 -13.53 -15.11
C PHE A 118 8.61 -13.77 -14.20
N ASN A 119 8.49 -13.44 -12.93
CA ASN A 119 9.51 -13.59 -11.91
C ASN A 119 8.87 -14.03 -10.60
N ASN A 120 9.65 -14.68 -9.74
CA ASN A 120 9.19 -15.13 -8.41
C ASN A 120 9.12 -13.98 -7.38
N MET A 121 9.14 -12.73 -7.83
CA MET A 121 9.07 -11.56 -6.94
C MET A 121 7.67 -11.38 -6.35
N ALA A 122 7.63 -10.80 -5.16
CA ALA A 122 6.38 -10.38 -4.52
C ALA A 122 5.56 -9.45 -5.44
N ARG A 123 4.25 -9.63 -5.42
CA ARG A 123 3.29 -8.79 -6.14
C ARG A 123 2.43 -8.05 -5.14
N PHE A 124 2.32 -6.75 -5.29
CA PHE A 124 1.59 -5.88 -4.36
C PHE A 124 0.31 -5.34 -4.98
N ILE A 125 -0.78 -5.46 -4.24
CA ILE A 125 -2.07 -4.83 -4.52
C ILE A 125 -2.29 -3.75 -3.46
N LEU A 126 -2.24 -2.50 -3.88
CA LEU A 126 -2.55 -1.36 -3.02
C LEU A 126 -3.98 -0.91 -3.28
N ILE A 127 -4.81 -0.92 -2.25
CA ILE A 127 -6.19 -0.41 -2.32
C ILE A 127 -6.31 0.76 -1.37
N ASP A 128 -6.31 1.98 -1.92
CA ASP A 128 -6.52 3.20 -1.12
C ASP A 128 -8.01 3.53 -1.00
N ASN A 129 -8.38 4.27 0.04
CA ASN A 129 -9.74 4.72 0.28
C ASN A 129 -10.78 3.56 0.36
N ILE A 130 -10.44 2.46 1.05
CA ILE A 130 -11.31 1.27 1.12
C ILE A 130 -12.69 1.55 1.73
N GLU A 131 -12.84 2.63 2.49
CA GLU A 131 -14.13 3.12 3.01
C GLU A 131 -15.11 3.49 1.89
N ASN A 132 -14.63 3.70 0.67
CA ASN A 132 -15.43 4.02 -0.52
C ASN A 132 -15.76 2.78 -1.38
N LEU A 133 -15.43 1.58 -0.94
CA LEU A 133 -15.88 0.35 -1.58
C LEU A 133 -17.41 0.22 -1.45
N ASN A 134 -18.12 0.00 -2.55
CA ASN A 134 -19.52 -0.34 -2.46
C ASN A 134 -19.70 -1.81 -2.02
N LYS A 135 -20.91 -2.20 -1.62
CA LYS A 135 -21.19 -3.53 -1.07
C LYS A 135 -20.77 -4.68 -2.01
N ASN A 136 -20.95 -4.52 -3.30
CA ASN A 136 -20.59 -5.54 -4.29
C ASN A 136 -19.06 -5.66 -4.43
N SER A 137 -18.36 -4.53 -4.42
CA SER A 137 -16.90 -4.45 -4.45
C SER A 137 -16.28 -5.10 -3.21
N VAL A 138 -16.84 -4.84 -2.02
CA VAL A 138 -16.40 -5.49 -0.78
C VAL A 138 -16.57 -7.01 -0.87
N ASN A 139 -17.74 -7.50 -1.27
CA ASN A 139 -17.98 -8.94 -1.35
C ASN A 139 -17.05 -9.63 -2.38
N ALA A 140 -16.75 -8.97 -3.49
CA ALA A 140 -15.79 -9.48 -4.46
C ALA A 140 -14.35 -9.50 -3.91
N LEU A 141 -13.95 -8.43 -3.21
CA LEU A 141 -12.64 -8.33 -2.56
C LEU A 141 -12.46 -9.40 -1.47
N LEU A 142 -13.46 -9.60 -0.61
CA LEU A 142 -13.42 -10.60 0.45
C LEU A 142 -13.10 -12.00 -0.08
N LYS A 143 -13.70 -12.41 -1.20
CA LYS A 143 -13.43 -13.71 -1.83
C LYS A 143 -11.96 -13.87 -2.24
N VAL A 144 -11.35 -12.81 -2.75
CA VAL A 144 -9.95 -12.86 -3.22
C VAL A 144 -8.95 -12.84 -2.07
N ILE A 145 -9.24 -12.05 -1.03
CA ILE A 145 -8.33 -11.96 0.12
C ILE A 145 -8.47 -13.16 1.06
N GLU A 146 -9.53 -13.96 0.98
CA GLU A 146 -9.65 -15.20 1.76
C GLU A 146 -8.59 -16.23 1.35
N GLU A 147 -8.42 -16.43 0.04
CA GLU A 147 -7.47 -17.37 -0.53
C GLU A 147 -6.60 -16.67 -1.61
N PRO A 148 -5.66 -15.80 -1.22
CA PRO A 148 -4.80 -15.12 -2.17
C PRO A 148 -3.84 -16.12 -2.84
N ASN A 149 -3.55 -15.89 -4.13
CA ASN A 149 -2.48 -16.62 -4.80
C ASN A 149 -1.12 -16.38 -4.10
N GLU A 150 -0.20 -17.31 -4.25
CA GLU A 150 1.14 -17.23 -3.66
C GLU A 150 1.86 -15.93 -4.08
N ASN A 151 2.66 -15.39 -3.18
CA ASN A 151 3.45 -14.16 -3.34
C ASN A 151 2.64 -12.90 -3.65
N ILE A 152 1.32 -12.87 -3.38
CA ILE A 152 0.48 -11.69 -3.50
C ILE A 152 0.22 -11.08 -2.13
N PHE A 153 0.57 -9.80 -1.98
CA PHE A 153 0.37 -9.02 -0.77
C PHE A 153 -0.63 -7.89 -1.00
N PHE A 154 -1.63 -7.82 -0.14
CA PHE A 154 -2.63 -6.75 -0.15
C PHE A 154 -2.30 -5.73 0.92
N ILE A 155 -2.15 -4.47 0.53
CA ILE A 155 -2.07 -3.34 1.45
C ILE A 155 -3.34 -2.51 1.27
N LEU A 156 -4.18 -2.50 2.30
CA LEU A 156 -5.44 -1.79 2.33
C LEU A 156 -5.27 -0.51 3.14
N ILE A 157 -5.76 0.62 2.65
CA ILE A 157 -5.69 1.91 3.35
C ILE A 157 -7.10 2.39 3.67
N ASN A 158 -7.35 2.58 4.97
CA ASN A 158 -8.56 3.20 5.47
C ASN A 158 -8.26 4.62 5.96
N ASN A 159 -8.93 5.60 5.38
CA ASN A 159 -8.79 7.02 5.68
C ASN A 159 -9.92 7.57 6.58
N SER A 160 -10.88 6.73 6.95
CA SER A 160 -12.00 7.08 7.81
C SER A 160 -11.83 6.50 9.21
N GLU A 161 -12.20 7.25 10.24
CA GLU A 161 -12.38 6.70 11.59
C GLU A 161 -13.69 5.88 11.69
N ARG A 162 -14.54 6.01 10.67
CA ARG A 162 -15.83 5.29 10.61
C ARG A 162 -15.59 3.88 10.07
N ASN A 163 -16.23 2.96 10.71
CA ASN A 163 -16.34 1.53 10.51
C ASN A 163 -15.81 0.98 9.18
N ILE A 164 -14.58 0.51 9.22
CA ILE A 164 -14.16 -0.57 8.32
C ILE A 164 -15.13 -1.72 8.57
N LEU A 165 -15.62 -2.32 7.48
CA LEU A 165 -16.45 -3.51 7.61
C LEU A 165 -15.73 -4.52 8.52
N PRO A 166 -16.35 -4.99 9.60
CA PRO A 166 -15.72 -5.93 10.53
C PRO A 166 -15.12 -7.15 9.82
N THR A 167 -15.75 -7.56 8.73
CA THR A 167 -15.34 -8.67 7.87
C THR A 167 -13.98 -8.45 7.17
N LEU A 168 -13.66 -7.23 6.73
CA LEU A 168 -12.33 -6.90 6.20
C LEU A 168 -11.30 -6.81 7.31
N ARG A 169 -11.67 -6.13 8.41
CA ARG A 169 -10.76 -5.94 9.54
C ARG A 169 -10.32 -7.26 10.18
N SER A 170 -11.22 -8.23 10.33
CA SER A 170 -10.93 -9.53 10.95
C SER A 170 -9.96 -10.39 10.12
N ARG A 171 -9.75 -10.06 8.84
CA ARG A 171 -8.89 -10.81 7.91
C ARG A 171 -7.54 -10.17 7.67
N CYS A 172 -7.27 -8.99 8.23
CA CYS A 172 -6.06 -8.21 7.99
C CYS A 172 -5.27 -7.97 9.28
N LEU A 173 -3.95 -8.02 9.22
CA LEU A 173 -3.13 -7.42 10.27
C LEU A 173 -3.28 -5.91 10.20
N THR A 174 -3.78 -5.31 11.28
CA THR A 174 -4.11 -3.87 11.30
C THR A 174 -3.04 -3.07 12.00
N PHE A 175 -2.46 -2.11 11.29
CA PHE A 175 -1.61 -1.05 11.81
C PHE A 175 -2.43 0.22 12.00
N LYS A 176 -2.56 0.67 13.25
CA LYS A 176 -3.23 1.94 13.57
C LYS A 176 -2.20 3.07 13.46
N ILE A 177 -2.28 3.82 12.35
CA ILE A 177 -1.38 4.93 12.09
C ILE A 177 -1.87 6.18 12.83
N HIS A 178 -1.00 6.75 13.65
CA HIS A 178 -1.23 7.97 14.41
C HIS A 178 0.03 8.83 14.40
N LEU A 179 -0.15 10.13 14.60
CA LEU A 179 1.00 11.03 14.77
C LEU A 179 1.65 10.78 16.12
N THR A 180 2.90 10.38 16.12
CA THR A 180 3.73 10.42 17.34
C THR A 180 4.08 11.87 17.67
N VAL A 181 4.30 12.17 18.95
CA VAL A 181 4.61 13.53 19.44
C VAL A 181 5.81 14.14 18.71
N LEU A 182 6.77 13.34 18.30
CA LEU A 182 7.95 13.76 17.53
C LEU A 182 7.62 14.26 16.11
N SER A 183 6.57 13.78 15.48
CA SER A 183 6.15 14.25 14.14
C SER A 183 5.39 15.59 14.18
N ARG A 184 4.98 16.07 15.35
CA ARG A 184 4.36 17.39 15.52
C ARG A 184 5.36 18.52 15.37
N ILE A 185 6.63 18.30 15.68
CA ILE A 185 7.69 19.31 15.68
C ILE A 185 8.08 19.70 14.25
N TYR A 186 8.00 18.80 13.28
CA TYR A 186 8.39 19.04 11.88
C TYR A 186 7.28 19.65 10.99
N LYS A 187 6.06 19.85 11.50
CA LYS A 187 4.97 20.53 10.76
C LYS A 187 4.85 22.03 11.04
N SER A 188 5.66 22.57 11.94
CA SER A 188 5.64 23.99 12.35
C SER A 188 6.88 24.76 11.91
N SER A 189 7.62 24.27 10.90
CA SER A 189 8.77 24.99 10.31
C SER A 189 8.50 25.28 8.85
#